data_8fee2ef11a14f180420b3522243f2876
#
_entry.id   8fee2ef11a14f180420b3522243f2876
#
_cell.length_a   1.000
_cell.length_b   1.000
_cell.length_c   1.000
_cell.angle_alpha   90.00
_cell.angle_beta   90.00
_cell.angle_gamma   90.00
#
_symmetry.space_group_name_H-M   'P 1'
#
loop_
_entity.id
_entity.type
_entity.pdbx_description
1 polymer ?
#
loop_
_entity_poly.entity_id
_entity_poly.type
_entity_poly.pdbx_seq_one_letter_code
_entity_poly.pdbx_strand_id
1 'polypeptide(L)'
;MVRTSSFVIFLLSSVSIAAAADIDGPLVGPQDAYEVPVEQASGGIVGYVETSYGAAVDSPGDIDADAWDLRGAVNFDAGAGFNLQVDLGYTRASFEDIDTNSYDGALHGYYRNDLFAAGVFVQGARLDPGIGLDLNDYMGGVEAAYFLDTWTLHGAIGYGQASVEDFDDIDADHYMGSLGARIYATDNLRFDVDGSLHRMSENDLDYDLRSVKLTANYRLDAFPVTLFAGYKYTNEELSGLSDSVSGDTSTLFGGLRFSYGSTTLKEEERLGPVWSSNRLAF
;
A
#
# COMPACT_ATOMS: atom_id res chain seq x y z
N MET A 1 -7.90 29.11 -27.09
CA MET A 1 -8.41 28.28 -26.03
C MET A 1 -7.18 27.74 -25.32
N VAL A 2 -6.91 28.18 -24.11
CA VAL A 2 -5.70 27.80 -23.35
C VAL A 2 -6.02 26.51 -22.62
N ARG A 3 -5.24 25.48 -22.89
CA ARG A 3 -5.37 24.15 -22.32
C ARG A 3 -5.01 24.18 -20.84
N THR A 4 -6.02 24.09 -19.98
CA THR A 4 -5.87 24.00 -18.51
C THR A 4 -5.59 22.57 -18.02
N SER A 5 -5.59 21.57 -18.90
CA SER A 5 -5.47 20.14 -18.55
C SER A 5 -4.11 19.70 -18.00
N SER A 6 -3.04 20.45 -18.26
CA SER A 6 -1.68 20.03 -17.90
C SER A 6 -1.29 20.22 -16.42
N PHE A 7 -2.09 20.95 -15.64
CA PHE A 7 -1.72 21.32 -14.27
C PHE A 7 -2.24 20.32 -13.22
N VAL A 8 -3.28 19.56 -13.55
CA VAL A 8 -3.95 18.66 -12.59
C VAL A 8 -3.18 17.35 -12.38
N ILE A 9 -2.49 16.86 -13.42
CA ILE A 9 -1.79 15.57 -13.38
C ILE A 9 -0.50 15.64 -12.52
N PHE A 10 0.12 16.83 -12.41
CA PHE A 10 1.36 17.01 -11.64
C PHE A 10 1.19 16.91 -10.11
N LEU A 11 -0.06 16.99 -9.60
CA LEU A 11 -0.36 16.90 -8.18
C LEU A 11 -0.61 15.45 -7.68
N LEU A 12 -0.66 14.48 -8.59
CA LEU A 12 -0.79 13.06 -8.25
C LEU A 12 0.54 12.42 -7.81
N SER A 13 1.63 13.14 -8.01
CA SER A 13 2.96 12.63 -7.81
C SER A 13 3.44 12.86 -6.39
N SER A 14 3.86 11.79 -5.78
CA SER A 14 4.71 11.73 -4.60
C SER A 14 4.10 12.06 -3.24
N VAL A 15 3.81 11.09 -2.44
CA VAL A 15 4.17 11.11 -1.01
C VAL A 15 4.23 9.73 -0.40
N SER A 16 5.33 9.36 0.06
CA SER A 16 5.51 8.24 0.98
C SER A 16 6.62 8.60 1.96
N ILE A 17 6.37 8.49 3.24
CA ILE A 17 7.23 9.15 4.22
C ILE A 17 7.54 8.38 5.49
N ALA A 18 8.72 8.53 6.09
CA ALA A 18 9.18 7.94 7.33
C ALA A 18 9.64 8.91 8.44
N ALA A 19 9.36 8.63 9.69
CA ALA A 19 10.12 9.15 10.81
C ALA A 19 10.63 8.01 11.70
N ALA A 20 11.91 8.02 12.04
CA ALA A 20 12.43 7.26 13.16
C ALA A 20 12.22 8.08 14.43
N ALA A 21 11.44 7.56 15.37
CA ALA A 21 11.36 8.15 16.69
C ALA A 21 12.48 7.58 17.57
N ASP A 22 13.32 8.45 18.12
CA ASP A 22 14.23 8.11 19.21
C ASP A 22 13.40 7.76 20.45
N ILE A 23 13.40 6.48 20.83
CA ILE A 23 12.79 6.01 22.08
C ILE A 23 13.91 5.77 23.09
N ASP A 24 14.35 6.84 23.78
CA ASP A 24 15.14 6.75 25.01
C ASP A 24 14.17 6.60 26.20
N GLY A 25 13.88 5.36 26.57
CA GLY A 25 13.16 5.00 27.79
C GLY A 25 13.79 3.79 28.48
N PRO A 26 13.89 3.74 29.81
CA PRO A 26 14.49 2.61 30.50
C PRO A 26 13.65 1.35 30.30
N LEU A 27 14.30 0.27 29.82
CA LEU A 27 13.71 -1.05 29.72
C LEU A 27 13.32 -1.55 31.11
N VAL A 28 12.04 -1.63 31.38
CA VAL A 28 11.50 -2.28 32.59
C VAL A 28 11.71 -3.79 32.41
N GLY A 29 12.38 -4.42 33.38
CA GLY A 29 12.67 -5.84 33.37
C GLY A 29 11.41 -6.74 33.37
N PRO A 30 11.60 -8.06 33.15
CA PRO A 30 10.49 -8.97 32.94
C PRO A 30 9.61 -9.09 34.17
N GLN A 31 8.43 -8.48 34.13
CA GLN A 31 7.31 -8.88 34.98
C GLN A 31 6.61 -10.07 34.31
N ASP A 32 6.24 -11.06 35.12
CA ASP A 32 5.58 -12.29 34.73
C ASP A 32 4.59 -12.06 33.59
N ALA A 33 4.88 -12.65 32.44
CA ALA A 33 4.04 -12.57 31.27
C ALA A 33 2.65 -13.13 31.61
N TYR A 34 1.66 -12.26 31.67
CA TYR A 34 0.27 -12.67 31.64
C TYR A 34 0.08 -13.31 30.25
N GLU A 35 0.06 -14.64 30.21
CA GLU A 35 -0.40 -15.35 29.03
C GLU A 35 -1.87 -14.99 28.84
N VAL A 36 -2.12 -13.96 28.03
CA VAL A 36 -3.44 -13.75 27.44
C VAL A 36 -3.65 -14.95 26.52
N PRO A 37 -4.60 -15.86 26.82
CA PRO A 37 -4.90 -16.95 25.90
C PRO A 37 -5.32 -16.27 24.58
N VAL A 38 -4.48 -16.35 23.56
CA VAL A 38 -4.89 -16.05 22.19
C VAL A 38 -5.84 -17.17 21.82
N GLU A 39 -7.12 -16.94 22.08
CA GLU A 39 -8.19 -17.83 21.62
C GLU A 39 -8.02 -17.88 20.10
N GLN A 40 -7.55 -19.01 19.57
CA GLN A 40 -7.50 -19.25 18.14
C GLN A 40 -8.90 -18.92 17.63
N ALA A 41 -9.00 -17.90 16.80
CA ALA A 41 -10.27 -17.48 16.24
C ALA A 41 -10.83 -18.65 15.43
N SER A 42 -11.69 -19.44 16.09
CA SER A 42 -12.40 -20.59 15.51
C SER A 42 -13.54 -20.12 14.60
N GLY A 43 -13.24 -19.19 13.72
CA GLY A 43 -14.22 -18.59 12.84
C GLY A 43 -13.58 -17.74 11.76
N GLY A 44 -12.60 -18.29 11.01
CA GLY A 44 -12.27 -17.82 9.67
C GLY A 44 -11.98 -16.31 9.44
N ILE A 45 -11.78 -15.52 10.50
CA ILE A 45 -11.55 -14.06 10.39
C ILE A 45 -10.17 -13.72 10.92
N VAL A 46 -9.30 -13.26 10.01
CA VAL A 46 -7.93 -12.79 10.31
C VAL A 46 -7.73 -11.43 9.68
N GLY A 47 -7.09 -10.51 10.39
CA GLY A 47 -6.89 -9.19 9.84
C GLY A 47 -5.90 -8.34 10.63
N TYR A 48 -5.77 -7.08 10.20
CA TYR A 48 -4.91 -6.11 10.87
C TYR A 48 -5.44 -4.68 10.71
N VAL A 49 -4.94 -3.81 11.58
CA VAL A 49 -4.96 -2.35 11.41
C VAL A 49 -3.53 -1.86 11.54
N GLU A 50 -3.10 -0.99 10.65
CA GLU A 50 -1.74 -0.42 10.68
C GLU A 50 -1.78 1.09 10.53
N THR A 51 -0.78 1.74 11.10
CA THR A 51 -0.49 3.15 10.88
C THR A 51 0.98 3.31 10.57
N SER A 52 1.28 4.20 9.65
CA SER A 52 2.64 4.58 9.31
C SER A 52 2.77 6.07 9.17
N TYR A 53 3.99 6.51 9.34
CA TYR A 53 4.38 7.87 9.04
C TYR A 53 5.65 7.83 8.21
N GLY A 54 5.80 8.79 7.40
CA GLY A 54 6.88 8.83 6.58
C GLY A 54 7.45 10.18 6.04
N ALA A 55 8.84 10.38 5.53
CA ALA A 55 9.52 11.57 4.98
C ALA A 55 10.27 11.32 3.66
N ALA A 56 10.06 12.18 2.66
CA ALA A 56 10.96 12.25 1.53
C ALA A 56 12.36 12.64 2.05
N VAL A 57 13.36 11.85 1.67
CA VAL A 57 14.77 12.14 1.98
C VAL A 57 15.52 12.64 0.75
N ASP A 58 14.87 12.54 -0.42
CA ASP A 58 15.31 13.09 -1.69
C ASP A 58 14.08 13.29 -2.57
N SER A 59 13.89 14.48 -3.12
CA SER A 59 12.75 14.85 -3.97
C SER A 59 13.14 15.89 -4.99
N PRO A 60 12.45 15.99 -6.14
CA PRO A 60 12.69 17.03 -7.13
C PRO A 60 12.51 18.42 -6.51
N GLY A 61 13.55 19.26 -6.60
CA GLY A 61 13.51 20.64 -6.11
C GLY A 61 13.65 20.80 -4.59
N ASP A 62 14.14 19.77 -3.86
CA ASP A 62 14.29 19.77 -2.40
C ASP A 62 12.97 20.11 -1.65
N ILE A 63 11.85 19.61 -2.18
CA ILE A 63 10.51 19.82 -1.58
C ILE A 63 10.39 18.97 -0.33
N ASP A 64 10.11 19.63 0.81
CA ASP A 64 9.73 18.94 2.04
C ASP A 64 8.34 18.30 1.86
N ALA A 65 8.31 16.99 2.02
CA ALA A 65 7.06 16.24 1.88
C ALA A 65 6.92 15.20 2.98
N ASP A 66 5.71 15.13 3.57
CA ASP A 66 5.37 14.17 4.62
C ASP A 66 3.96 13.54 4.53
N ALA A 67 3.77 12.26 4.96
CA ALA A 67 2.45 11.65 5.04
C ALA A 67 2.25 10.80 6.28
N TRP A 68 1.04 10.69 6.66
CA TRP A 68 0.51 9.75 7.63
C TRP A 68 -0.50 8.84 6.95
N ASP A 69 -0.44 7.56 7.30
CA ASP A 69 -1.26 6.52 6.70
C ASP A 69 -1.95 5.67 7.77
N LEU A 70 -3.23 5.35 7.58
CA LEU A 70 -4.01 4.42 8.39
C LEU A 70 -4.65 3.39 7.46
N ARG A 71 -4.46 2.11 7.75
CA ARG A 71 -5.02 1.00 6.98
C ARG A 71 -5.63 -0.07 7.83
N GLY A 72 -6.57 -0.79 7.24
CA GLY A 72 -7.08 -2.03 7.78
C GLY A 72 -7.35 -3.03 6.66
N ALA A 73 -7.08 -4.30 6.94
CA ALA A 73 -7.44 -5.40 6.06
C ALA A 73 -8.01 -6.56 6.87
N VAL A 74 -9.04 -7.19 6.33
CA VAL A 74 -9.73 -8.32 6.97
C VAL A 74 -9.96 -9.41 5.93
N ASN A 75 -9.55 -10.62 6.24
CA ASN A 75 -9.86 -11.81 5.47
C ASN A 75 -10.94 -12.66 6.13
N PHE A 76 -11.90 -13.13 5.34
CA PHE A 76 -12.96 -14.05 5.72
C PHE A 76 -12.74 -15.37 4.97
N ASP A 77 -12.49 -16.47 5.68
CA ASP A 77 -12.49 -17.81 5.10
C ASP A 77 -13.94 -18.26 4.86
N ALA A 78 -14.34 -18.38 3.60
CA ALA A 78 -15.66 -18.85 3.21
C ALA A 78 -15.76 -20.39 3.12
N GLY A 79 -14.67 -21.10 3.43
CA GLY A 79 -14.57 -22.54 3.37
C GLY A 79 -14.15 -23.08 2.00
N ALA A 80 -13.71 -24.33 1.97
CA ALA A 80 -13.21 -25.02 0.77
C ALA A 80 -12.07 -24.27 0.04
N GLY A 81 -11.30 -23.44 0.75
CA GLY A 81 -10.21 -22.63 0.20
C GLY A 81 -10.64 -21.29 -0.40
N PHE A 82 -11.93 -20.97 -0.45
CA PHE A 82 -12.41 -19.67 -0.91
C PHE A 82 -12.31 -18.63 0.18
N ASN A 83 -11.84 -17.44 -0.16
CA ASN A 83 -11.60 -16.34 0.73
C ASN A 83 -12.16 -15.03 0.16
N LEU A 84 -12.58 -14.14 1.04
CA LEU A 84 -12.95 -12.77 0.73
C LEU A 84 -12.12 -11.84 1.62
N GLN A 85 -11.37 -10.93 1.02
CA GLN A 85 -10.62 -9.91 1.75
C GLN A 85 -11.22 -8.52 1.46
N VAL A 86 -11.26 -7.69 2.49
CA VAL A 86 -11.67 -6.28 2.42
C VAL A 86 -10.53 -5.43 2.94
N ASP A 87 -10.14 -4.43 2.17
CA ASP A 87 -9.11 -3.45 2.54
C ASP A 87 -9.73 -2.05 2.58
N LEU A 88 -9.29 -1.24 3.53
CA LEU A 88 -9.60 0.18 3.63
C LEU A 88 -8.33 0.95 3.97
N GLY A 89 -8.18 2.13 3.39
CA GLY A 89 -7.05 3.01 3.62
C GLY A 89 -7.44 4.48 3.69
N TYR A 90 -6.66 5.22 4.46
CA TYR A 90 -6.67 6.67 4.51
C TYR A 90 -5.22 7.15 4.57
N THR A 91 -4.88 8.12 3.72
CA THR A 91 -3.57 8.77 3.71
C THR A 91 -3.77 10.27 3.76
N ARG A 92 -3.03 10.96 4.63
CA ARG A 92 -2.88 12.40 4.58
C ARG A 92 -1.42 12.72 4.29
N ALA A 93 -1.21 13.49 3.27
CA ALA A 93 0.09 13.92 2.82
C ALA A 93 0.19 15.45 2.86
N SER A 94 1.37 15.97 3.20
CA SER A 94 1.66 17.40 3.24
C SER A 94 2.86 17.70 2.36
N PHE A 95 2.74 18.73 1.51
CA PHE A 95 3.80 19.24 0.63
C PHE A 95 3.91 20.74 0.87
N GLU A 96 4.97 21.18 1.52
CA GLU A 96 5.10 22.59 1.90
C GLU A 96 3.81 23.10 2.57
N ASP A 97 2.99 23.86 1.84
CA ASP A 97 1.75 24.48 2.33
C ASP A 97 0.46 23.77 1.79
N ILE A 98 0.59 22.60 1.11
CA ILE A 98 -0.54 21.88 0.51
C ILE A 98 -0.77 20.58 1.25
N ASP A 99 -1.96 20.40 1.80
CA ASP A 99 -2.42 19.13 2.39
C ASP A 99 -3.27 18.36 1.38
N THR A 100 -2.97 17.09 1.19
CA THR A 100 -3.70 16.16 0.32
C THR A 100 -4.27 15.02 1.15
N ASN A 101 -5.53 14.64 0.91
CA ASN A 101 -6.16 13.50 1.55
C ASN A 101 -6.52 12.44 0.51
N SER A 102 -6.27 11.17 0.82
CA SER A 102 -6.66 10.04 -0.02
C SER A 102 -7.42 9.01 0.79
N TYR A 103 -8.48 8.47 0.19
CA TYR A 103 -9.27 7.37 0.72
C TYR A 103 -9.26 6.24 -0.30
N ASP A 104 -9.03 5.03 0.12
CA ASP A 104 -9.06 3.86 -0.76
C ASP A 104 -9.77 2.67 -0.11
N GLY A 105 -10.28 1.79 -0.96
CA GLY A 105 -10.85 0.52 -0.53
C GLY A 105 -10.77 -0.52 -1.63
N ALA A 106 -10.60 -1.78 -1.25
CA ALA A 106 -10.57 -2.90 -2.17
C ALA A 106 -11.36 -4.11 -1.65
N LEU A 107 -11.88 -4.89 -2.58
CA LEU A 107 -12.47 -6.21 -2.36
C LEU A 107 -11.69 -7.22 -3.19
N HIS A 108 -11.27 -8.33 -2.55
CA HIS A 108 -10.55 -9.42 -3.17
C HIS A 108 -11.31 -10.72 -2.98
N GLY A 109 -11.62 -11.41 -4.07
CA GLY A 109 -12.21 -12.74 -4.04
C GLY A 109 -11.23 -13.76 -4.60
N TYR A 110 -10.78 -14.73 -3.80
CA TYR A 110 -9.71 -15.63 -4.22
C TYR A 110 -9.83 -17.05 -3.63
N TYR A 111 -9.20 -17.98 -4.31
CA TYR A 111 -8.95 -19.33 -3.81
C TYR A 111 -7.54 -19.39 -3.21
N ARG A 112 -7.39 -20.03 -2.05
CA ARG A 112 -6.11 -20.26 -1.36
C ARG A 112 -5.98 -21.68 -0.88
N ASN A 113 -4.78 -22.23 -1.00
CA ASN A 113 -4.33 -23.46 -0.36
C ASN A 113 -2.92 -23.28 0.21
N ASP A 114 -2.28 -24.34 0.68
CA ASP A 114 -0.93 -24.28 1.29
C ASP A 114 0.16 -23.84 0.30
N LEU A 115 -0.07 -23.96 -1.01
CA LEU A 115 0.92 -23.71 -2.05
C LEU A 115 0.72 -22.36 -2.74
N PHE A 116 -0.53 -21.94 -2.96
CA PHE A 116 -0.81 -20.71 -3.71
C PHE A 116 -2.13 -20.05 -3.29
N ALA A 117 -2.26 -18.77 -3.61
CA ALA A 117 -3.52 -18.05 -3.69
C ALA A 117 -3.66 -17.43 -5.08
N ALA A 118 -4.88 -17.39 -5.63
CA ALA A 118 -5.16 -16.73 -6.90
C ALA A 118 -6.60 -16.24 -6.94
N GLY A 119 -6.82 -15.05 -7.47
CA GLY A 119 -8.13 -14.43 -7.46
C GLY A 119 -8.25 -13.18 -8.30
N VAL A 120 -9.31 -12.45 -8.02
CA VAL A 120 -9.68 -11.19 -8.64
C VAL A 120 -9.86 -10.13 -7.58
N PHE A 121 -9.65 -8.88 -7.96
CA PHE A 121 -9.93 -7.74 -7.10
C PHE A 121 -10.70 -6.65 -7.84
N VAL A 122 -11.39 -5.82 -7.06
CA VAL A 122 -11.89 -4.51 -7.47
C VAL A 122 -11.49 -3.50 -6.40
N GLN A 123 -11.08 -2.32 -6.81
CA GLN A 123 -10.69 -1.24 -5.88
C GLN A 123 -11.20 0.10 -6.37
N GLY A 124 -11.35 1.03 -5.43
CA GLY A 124 -11.61 2.43 -5.69
C GLY A 124 -10.77 3.31 -4.78
N ALA A 125 -10.37 4.46 -5.29
CA ALA A 125 -9.67 5.48 -4.54
C ALA A 125 -10.25 6.87 -4.87
N ARG A 126 -10.22 7.76 -3.88
CA ARG A 126 -10.51 9.19 -4.05
C ARG A 126 -9.36 9.98 -3.45
N LEU A 127 -8.85 10.92 -4.23
CA LEU A 127 -7.81 11.85 -3.83
C LEU A 127 -8.39 13.26 -3.83
N ASP A 128 -8.29 13.95 -2.69
CA ASP A 128 -8.56 15.38 -2.52
C ASP A 128 -7.21 16.10 -2.37
N PRO A 129 -6.70 16.76 -3.42
CA PRO A 129 -5.42 17.48 -3.37
C PRO A 129 -5.53 18.87 -2.71
N GLY A 130 -6.62 19.19 -2.02
CA GLY A 130 -6.79 20.45 -1.30
C GLY A 130 -6.98 21.70 -2.17
N ILE A 131 -7.11 21.53 -3.49
CA ILE A 131 -7.28 22.64 -4.46
C ILE A 131 -8.68 22.69 -5.07
N GLY A 132 -9.64 21.88 -4.53
CA GLY A 132 -11.03 21.84 -4.98
C GLY A 132 -11.25 21.03 -6.26
N LEU A 133 -10.36 20.10 -6.56
CA LEU A 133 -10.46 19.13 -7.67
C LEU A 133 -10.26 17.74 -7.11
N ASP A 134 -11.33 16.96 -7.02
CA ASP A 134 -11.27 15.58 -6.54
C ASP A 134 -10.99 14.62 -7.70
N LEU A 135 -10.09 13.66 -7.44
CA LEU A 135 -9.74 12.61 -8.39
C LEU A 135 -10.32 11.29 -7.89
N ASN A 136 -11.02 10.58 -8.76
CA ASN A 136 -11.53 9.25 -8.49
C ASN A 136 -10.83 8.24 -9.40
N ASP A 137 -10.40 7.10 -8.84
CA ASP A 137 -9.81 5.98 -9.56
C ASP A 137 -10.56 4.69 -9.24
N TYR A 138 -10.96 3.93 -10.25
CA TYR A 138 -11.61 2.64 -10.11
C TYR A 138 -10.90 1.60 -10.98
N MET A 139 -10.55 0.48 -10.38
CA MET A 139 -9.79 -0.56 -11.05
C MET A 139 -10.32 -1.95 -10.71
N GLY A 140 -10.15 -2.89 -11.64
CA GLY A 140 -10.31 -4.31 -11.40
C GLY A 140 -9.16 -5.09 -12.02
N GLY A 141 -8.88 -6.27 -11.46
CA GLY A 141 -7.76 -7.05 -11.94
C GLY A 141 -7.71 -8.48 -11.42
N VAL A 142 -6.57 -9.11 -11.66
CA VAL A 142 -6.26 -10.46 -11.20
C VAL A 142 -4.96 -10.44 -10.39
N GLU A 143 -4.87 -11.37 -9.44
CA GLU A 143 -3.75 -11.45 -8.51
C GLU A 143 -3.41 -12.89 -8.19
N ALA A 144 -2.14 -13.16 -7.93
CA ALA A 144 -1.65 -14.47 -7.54
C ALA A 144 -0.51 -14.37 -6.54
N ALA A 145 -0.44 -15.34 -5.62
CA ALA A 145 0.69 -15.55 -4.72
C ALA A 145 1.10 -17.02 -4.72
N TYR A 146 2.40 -17.28 -4.63
CA TYR A 146 2.97 -18.62 -4.52
C TYR A 146 3.74 -18.72 -3.21
N PHE A 147 3.35 -19.66 -2.38
CA PHE A 147 3.82 -19.83 -1.02
C PHE A 147 4.90 -20.92 -0.93
N LEU A 148 6.08 -20.55 -0.49
CA LEU A 148 7.16 -21.46 -0.13
C LEU A 148 7.42 -21.39 1.39
N ASP A 149 8.25 -22.28 1.92
CA ASP A 149 8.45 -22.36 3.38
C ASP A 149 9.01 -21.06 3.97
N THR A 150 9.97 -20.44 3.29
CA THR A 150 10.68 -19.25 3.78
C THR A 150 10.43 -17.99 2.96
N TRP A 151 9.65 -18.07 1.90
CA TRP A 151 9.34 -16.93 1.07
C TRP A 151 8.01 -17.08 0.32
N THR A 152 7.44 -15.96 -0.06
CA THR A 152 6.24 -15.88 -0.89
C THR A 152 6.54 -14.97 -2.07
N LEU A 153 6.20 -15.41 -3.29
CA LEU A 153 6.10 -14.53 -4.45
C LEU A 153 4.66 -14.10 -4.64
N HIS A 154 4.42 -12.85 -4.97
CA HIS A 154 3.08 -12.34 -5.26
C HIS A 154 3.11 -11.32 -6.37
N GLY A 155 1.98 -11.12 -7.04
CA GLY A 155 1.84 -10.11 -8.07
C GLY A 155 0.39 -9.93 -8.48
N ALA A 156 0.13 -8.79 -9.13
CA ALA A 156 -1.18 -8.44 -9.66
C ALA A 156 -1.04 -7.66 -10.97
N ILE A 157 -2.08 -7.73 -11.80
CA ILE A 157 -2.28 -6.85 -12.94
C ILE A 157 -3.72 -6.33 -12.91
N GLY A 158 -3.89 -5.06 -13.25
CA GLY A 158 -5.19 -4.39 -13.22
C GLY A 158 -5.36 -3.40 -14.35
N TYR A 159 -6.63 -3.12 -14.61
CA TYR A 159 -7.08 -2.09 -15.53
C TYR A 159 -8.23 -1.32 -14.88
N GLY A 160 -8.26 -0.03 -15.11
CA GLY A 160 -9.24 0.87 -14.54
C GLY A 160 -9.35 2.19 -15.28
N GLN A 161 -10.03 3.12 -14.65
CA GLN A 161 -10.20 4.49 -15.13
C GLN A 161 -10.06 5.46 -13.98
N ALA A 162 -9.32 6.55 -14.23
CA ALA A 162 -9.21 7.69 -13.34
C ALA A 162 -9.96 8.88 -13.96
N SER A 163 -10.73 9.59 -13.14
CA SER A 163 -11.52 10.76 -13.55
C SER A 163 -11.37 11.92 -12.58
N VAL A 164 -11.59 13.13 -13.07
CA VAL A 164 -11.60 14.36 -12.25
C VAL A 164 -13.05 14.78 -12.04
N GLU A 165 -13.46 14.95 -10.75
CA GLU A 165 -14.81 15.42 -10.42
C GLU A 165 -15.02 16.84 -10.97
N ASP A 166 -16.23 17.14 -11.43
CA ASP A 166 -16.61 18.39 -12.11
C ASP A 166 -16.03 18.61 -13.53
N PHE A 167 -15.31 17.66 -14.10
CA PHE A 167 -14.79 17.70 -15.47
C PHE A 167 -15.20 16.43 -16.24
N ASP A 168 -16.42 16.40 -16.79
CA ASP A 168 -16.99 15.24 -17.49
C ASP A 168 -16.15 14.74 -18.70
N ASP A 169 -15.17 15.50 -19.16
CA ASP A 169 -14.35 15.21 -20.33
C ASP A 169 -12.94 14.70 -19.99
N ILE A 170 -12.61 14.46 -18.68
CA ILE A 170 -11.28 14.02 -18.25
C ILE A 170 -11.35 12.62 -17.67
N ASP A 171 -11.23 11.61 -18.53
CA ASP A 171 -11.15 10.20 -18.17
C ASP A 171 -9.84 9.60 -18.70
N ALA A 172 -8.99 9.12 -17.82
CA ALA A 172 -7.73 8.46 -18.18
C ALA A 172 -7.84 6.94 -17.99
N ASP A 173 -7.42 6.18 -18.99
CA ASP A 173 -7.21 4.74 -18.84
C ASP A 173 -6.06 4.47 -17.86
N HIS A 174 -6.29 3.62 -16.87
CA HIS A 174 -5.29 3.28 -15.85
C HIS A 174 -4.90 1.80 -15.94
N TYR A 175 -3.64 1.52 -16.18
CA TYR A 175 -3.03 0.19 -16.19
C TYR A 175 -2.10 0.03 -15.00
N MET A 176 -2.15 -1.12 -14.32
CA MET A 176 -1.31 -1.43 -13.18
C MET A 176 -0.68 -2.81 -13.31
N GLY A 177 0.59 -2.92 -12.89
CA GLY A 177 1.29 -4.18 -12.68
C GLY A 177 2.11 -4.12 -11.39
N SER A 178 2.05 -5.16 -10.58
CA SER A 178 2.87 -5.30 -9.38
C SER A 178 3.48 -6.69 -9.27
N LEU A 179 4.68 -6.76 -8.67
CA LEU A 179 5.37 -7.99 -8.35
C LEU A 179 6.15 -7.80 -7.06
N GLY A 180 6.12 -8.79 -6.17
CA GLY A 180 6.86 -8.72 -4.91
C GLY A 180 7.29 -10.07 -4.39
N ALA A 181 8.18 -10.02 -3.41
CA ALA A 181 8.66 -11.15 -2.65
C ALA A 181 8.66 -10.82 -1.16
N ARG A 182 8.18 -11.74 -0.33
CA ARG A 182 8.25 -11.69 1.13
C ARG A 182 9.18 -12.81 1.59
N ILE A 183 10.22 -12.47 2.35
CA ILE A 183 11.28 -13.37 2.76
C ILE A 183 11.25 -13.47 4.29
N TYR A 184 10.97 -14.66 4.82
CA TYR A 184 10.89 -14.94 6.24
C TYR A 184 12.24 -15.43 6.78
N ALA A 185 12.91 -14.61 7.59
CA ALA A 185 14.09 -15.03 8.35
C ALA A 185 13.69 -15.86 9.58
N THR A 186 12.55 -15.54 10.17
CA THR A 186 11.83 -16.32 11.19
C THR A 186 10.33 -16.16 10.94
N ASP A 187 9.47 -16.88 11.65
CA ASP A 187 8.01 -16.70 11.52
C ASP A 187 7.54 -15.27 11.90
N ASN A 188 8.35 -14.51 12.66
CA ASN A 188 8.08 -13.15 13.12
C ASN A 188 9.01 -12.07 12.55
N LEU A 189 10.00 -12.42 11.73
CA LEU A 189 10.87 -11.47 11.03
C LEU A 189 10.77 -11.70 9.52
N ARG A 190 10.27 -10.70 8.80
CA ARG A 190 10.03 -10.72 7.36
C ARG A 190 10.62 -9.50 6.68
N PHE A 191 11.22 -9.72 5.51
CA PHE A 191 11.66 -8.68 4.60
C PHE A 191 10.82 -8.75 3.32
N ASP A 192 10.28 -7.61 2.90
CA ASP A 192 9.46 -7.50 1.71
C ASP A 192 10.19 -6.65 0.67
N VAL A 193 10.12 -7.08 -0.58
CA VAL A 193 10.60 -6.35 -1.77
C VAL A 193 9.44 -6.28 -2.74
N ASP A 194 8.95 -5.10 -3.02
CA ASP A 194 7.80 -4.87 -3.90
C ASP A 194 8.18 -3.92 -5.04
N GLY A 195 7.75 -4.21 -6.24
CA GLY A 195 7.82 -3.32 -7.39
C GLY A 195 6.44 -3.08 -7.97
N SER A 196 6.15 -1.87 -8.40
CA SER A 196 4.91 -1.54 -9.09
C SER A 196 5.13 -0.61 -10.28
N LEU A 197 4.24 -0.73 -11.25
CA LEU A 197 4.13 0.10 -12.43
C LEU A 197 2.68 0.53 -12.54
N HIS A 198 2.45 1.84 -12.69
CA HIS A 198 1.15 2.41 -13.03
C HIS A 198 1.33 3.28 -14.27
N ARG A 199 0.42 3.14 -15.22
CA ARG A 199 0.34 4.01 -16.39
C ARG A 199 -1.07 4.55 -16.51
N MET A 200 -1.19 5.86 -16.54
CA MET A 200 -2.42 6.54 -16.90
C MET A 200 -2.25 7.18 -18.28
N SER A 201 -3.24 6.99 -19.14
CA SER A 201 -3.21 7.52 -20.51
C SER A 201 -4.51 8.26 -20.80
N GLU A 202 -4.39 9.50 -21.24
CA GLU A 202 -5.51 10.31 -21.70
C GLU A 202 -5.09 11.08 -22.96
N ASN A 203 -5.75 10.79 -24.09
CA ASN A 203 -5.44 11.36 -25.41
C ASN A 203 -3.94 11.18 -25.78
N ASP A 204 -3.17 12.29 -25.82
CA ASP A 204 -1.74 12.31 -26.14
C ASP A 204 -0.86 12.45 -24.89
N LEU A 205 -1.42 12.30 -23.68
CA LEU A 205 -0.74 12.39 -22.40
C LEU A 205 -0.62 11.02 -21.76
N ASP A 206 0.60 10.62 -21.41
CA ASP A 206 0.91 9.45 -20.60
C ASP A 206 1.58 9.87 -19.30
N TYR A 207 1.10 9.34 -18.19
CA TYR A 207 1.74 9.42 -16.88
C TYR A 207 2.16 8.04 -16.41
N ASP A 208 3.46 7.82 -16.27
CA ASP A 208 4.06 6.60 -15.76
C ASP A 208 4.56 6.81 -14.34
N LEU A 209 4.14 5.93 -13.42
CA LEU A 209 4.64 5.85 -12.05
C LEU A 209 5.26 4.46 -11.83
N ARG A 210 6.54 4.44 -11.47
CA ARG A 210 7.29 3.21 -11.18
C ARG A 210 7.80 3.27 -9.76
N SER A 211 7.62 2.22 -8.97
CA SER A 211 8.16 2.21 -7.61
C SER A 211 8.83 0.90 -7.23
N VAL A 212 9.80 1.00 -6.32
CA VAL A 212 10.39 -0.13 -5.61
C VAL A 212 10.33 0.17 -4.12
N LYS A 213 9.79 -0.76 -3.33
CA LYS A 213 9.66 -0.63 -1.89
C LYS A 213 10.36 -1.81 -1.19
N LEU A 214 11.17 -1.49 -0.18
CA LEU A 214 11.82 -2.44 0.71
C LEU A 214 11.27 -2.24 2.11
N THR A 215 10.81 -3.32 2.78
CA THR A 215 10.26 -3.23 4.13
C THR A 215 10.82 -4.34 5.01
N ALA A 216 11.24 -4.00 6.22
CA ALA A 216 11.51 -4.96 7.29
C ALA A 216 10.35 -4.94 8.28
N ASN A 217 9.83 -6.13 8.64
CA ASN A 217 8.70 -6.31 9.54
C ASN A 217 9.12 -7.22 10.68
N TYR A 218 8.90 -6.80 11.91
CA TYR A 218 9.16 -7.60 13.10
C TYR A 218 7.93 -7.62 14.03
N ARG A 219 7.34 -8.79 14.22
CA ARG A 219 6.24 -9.02 15.15
C ARG A 219 6.79 -9.36 16.52
N LEU A 220 6.28 -8.67 17.55
CA LEU A 220 6.64 -8.92 18.93
C LEU A 220 6.05 -10.25 19.41
N ASP A 221 6.86 -11.10 20.04
CA ASP A 221 6.43 -12.44 20.47
C ASP A 221 5.31 -12.40 21.53
N ALA A 222 5.30 -11.37 22.38
CA ALA A 222 4.35 -11.24 23.50
C ALA A 222 3.07 -10.46 23.14
N PHE A 223 3.02 -9.80 21.98
CA PHE A 223 1.93 -8.91 21.61
C PHE A 223 1.62 -9.04 20.12
N PRO A 224 0.33 -8.91 19.71
CA PRO A 224 -0.06 -8.95 18.31
C PRO A 224 0.31 -7.65 17.56
N VAL A 225 1.51 -7.13 17.82
CA VAL A 225 2.02 -5.88 17.25
C VAL A 225 3.24 -6.17 16.41
N THR A 226 3.22 -5.69 15.18
CA THR A 226 4.36 -5.70 14.25
C THR A 226 4.91 -4.28 14.12
N LEU A 227 6.20 -4.13 14.34
CA LEU A 227 6.96 -2.95 13.97
C LEU A 227 7.43 -3.10 12.54
N PHE A 228 7.32 -2.08 11.72
CA PHE A 228 7.89 -2.10 10.40
C PHE A 228 8.56 -0.79 10.03
N ALA A 229 9.59 -0.89 9.21
CA ALA A 229 10.26 0.26 8.62
C ALA A 229 10.77 -0.10 7.23
N GLY A 230 10.93 0.89 6.38
CA GLY A 230 11.34 0.62 5.01
C GLY A 230 11.78 1.85 4.24
N TYR A 231 12.12 1.58 3.00
CA TYR A 231 12.53 2.55 2.01
C TYR A 231 11.72 2.34 0.74
N LYS A 232 11.29 3.42 0.10
CA LYS A 232 10.63 3.41 -1.18
C LYS A 232 11.33 4.38 -2.13
N TYR A 233 11.58 3.93 -3.33
CA TYR A 233 11.99 4.75 -4.46
C TYR A 233 10.84 4.81 -5.46
N THR A 234 10.52 6.00 -5.92
CA THR A 234 9.49 6.27 -6.92
C THR A 234 10.10 7.09 -8.04
N ASN A 235 9.86 6.68 -9.27
CA ASN A 235 10.16 7.42 -10.49
C ASN A 235 8.85 7.74 -11.21
N GLU A 236 8.67 8.97 -11.58
CA GLU A 236 7.49 9.51 -12.25
C GLU A 236 7.89 10.14 -13.57
N GLU A 237 7.08 9.93 -14.59
CA GLU A 237 7.32 10.48 -15.91
C GLU A 237 6.00 10.92 -16.54
N LEU A 238 5.88 12.20 -16.87
CA LEU A 238 4.79 12.75 -17.66
C LEU A 238 5.30 13.00 -19.08
N SER A 239 4.70 12.38 -20.07
CA SER A 239 5.06 12.48 -21.49
C SER A 239 3.85 12.82 -22.36
N GLY A 240 4.10 13.17 -23.65
CA GLY A 240 3.05 13.57 -24.60
C GLY A 240 2.91 15.08 -24.78
N LEU A 241 3.57 15.89 -23.98
CA LEU A 241 3.85 17.29 -24.26
C LEU A 241 5.10 17.39 -25.15
N SER A 242 5.41 18.59 -25.68
CA SER A 242 6.61 18.81 -26.52
C SER A 242 7.92 18.39 -25.83
N ASP A 243 7.93 18.29 -24.50
CA ASP A 243 9.03 17.80 -23.68
C ASP A 243 8.45 16.84 -22.61
N SER A 244 9.17 15.77 -22.26
CA SER A 244 8.86 14.92 -21.12
C SER A 244 9.42 15.54 -19.83
N VAL A 245 8.66 15.41 -18.73
CA VAL A 245 9.10 15.83 -17.40
C VAL A 245 9.15 14.58 -16.52
N SER A 246 10.27 14.38 -15.82
CA SER A 246 10.43 13.26 -14.91
C SER A 246 10.94 13.72 -13.54
N GLY A 247 10.60 12.97 -12.50
CA GLY A 247 11.05 13.20 -11.14
C GLY A 247 11.29 11.87 -10.40
N ASP A 248 12.22 11.90 -9.47
CA ASP A 248 12.57 10.78 -8.62
C ASP A 248 12.35 11.16 -7.16
N THR A 249 11.67 10.32 -6.38
CA THR A 249 11.48 10.55 -4.96
C THR A 249 11.96 9.34 -4.16
N SER A 250 12.77 9.61 -3.16
CA SER A 250 13.26 8.63 -2.19
C SER A 250 12.61 8.87 -0.84
N THR A 251 12.09 7.81 -0.25
CA THR A 251 11.29 7.88 0.96
C THR A 251 11.74 6.87 1.98
N LEU A 252 11.92 7.28 3.24
CA LEU A 252 11.99 6.38 4.39
C LEU A 252 10.65 6.35 5.12
N PHE A 253 10.17 5.25 5.63
CA PHE A 253 8.91 5.12 6.36
C PHE A 253 8.99 4.12 7.50
N GLY A 254 8.09 4.23 8.48
CA GLY A 254 7.95 3.28 9.56
C GLY A 254 6.58 3.33 10.21
N GLY A 255 6.22 2.28 10.92
CA GLY A 255 4.89 2.20 11.50
C GLY A 255 4.68 1.01 12.41
N LEU A 256 3.44 0.88 12.81
CA LEU A 256 2.94 -0.17 13.70
C LEU A 256 1.75 -0.84 13.05
N ARG A 257 1.70 -2.19 13.12
CA ARG A 257 0.55 -2.99 12.73
C ARG A 257 0.06 -3.78 13.94
N PHE A 258 -1.22 -3.67 14.24
CA PHE A 258 -1.91 -4.53 15.19
C PHE A 258 -2.68 -5.60 14.42
N SER A 259 -2.39 -6.87 14.69
CA SER A 259 -2.99 -8.01 14.00
C SER A 259 -3.91 -8.78 14.93
N TYR A 260 -4.93 -9.43 14.39
CA TYR A 260 -5.81 -10.33 15.12
C TYR A 260 -6.08 -11.60 14.31
N GLY A 261 -6.35 -12.71 15.01
CA GLY A 261 -6.61 -14.01 14.40
C GLY A 261 -5.37 -14.76 13.92
N SER A 262 -4.15 -14.25 14.23
CA SER A 262 -2.87 -14.90 13.93
C SER A 262 -1.86 -14.66 15.04
N THR A 263 -0.94 -15.60 15.23
CA THR A 263 0.11 -15.53 16.26
C THR A 263 1.46 -15.08 15.73
N THR A 264 1.72 -15.28 14.43
CA THR A 264 2.97 -14.90 13.76
C THR A 264 2.69 -14.12 12.47
N LEU A 265 3.70 -13.43 11.92
CA LEU A 265 3.62 -12.78 10.61
C LEU A 265 3.39 -13.78 9.48
N LYS A 266 4.01 -14.95 9.58
CA LYS A 266 3.84 -16.00 8.58
C LYS A 266 2.44 -16.61 8.63
N GLU A 267 1.89 -16.81 9.81
CA GLU A 267 0.51 -17.27 9.99
C GLU A 267 -0.49 -16.21 9.51
N GLU A 268 -0.25 -14.91 9.79
CA GLU A 268 -1.07 -13.80 9.28
C GLU A 268 -1.20 -13.84 7.77
N GLU A 269 -0.11 -14.04 7.02
CA GLU A 269 -0.14 -14.18 5.57
C GLU A 269 -0.87 -15.45 5.12
N ARG A 270 -0.70 -16.57 5.84
CA ARG A 270 -1.26 -17.87 5.45
C ARG A 270 -2.75 -18.01 5.74
N LEU A 271 -3.28 -17.30 6.72
CA LEU A 271 -4.69 -17.36 7.15
C LEU A 271 -5.42 -16.04 6.92
N GLY A 272 -4.72 -14.93 6.91
CA GLY A 272 -5.26 -13.58 6.83
C GLY A 272 -5.15 -12.93 5.44
N PRO A 273 -5.13 -11.60 5.41
CA PRO A 273 -4.97 -10.84 4.18
C PRO A 273 -3.65 -11.17 3.47
N VAL A 274 -3.74 -11.61 2.23
CA VAL A 274 -2.58 -11.90 1.37
C VAL A 274 -2.14 -10.65 0.62
N TRP A 275 -3.12 -9.86 0.20
CA TRP A 275 -2.93 -8.71 -0.66
C TRP A 275 -2.84 -7.43 0.17
N SER A 276 -2.19 -6.44 -0.35
CA SER A 276 -2.40 -5.04 0.00
C SER A 276 -3.08 -4.36 -1.17
N SER A 277 -3.92 -3.36 -0.94
CA SER A 277 -4.55 -2.61 -2.02
C SER A 277 -3.50 -2.13 -3.03
N ASN A 278 -3.71 -2.48 -4.31
CA ASN A 278 -2.83 -2.13 -5.42
C ASN A 278 -3.11 -0.69 -5.87
N ARG A 279 -3.00 0.25 -4.98
CA ARG A 279 -3.28 1.65 -5.25
C ARG A 279 -2.10 2.35 -5.90
N LEU A 280 -2.40 3.45 -6.55
CA LEU A 280 -1.41 4.49 -6.81
C LEU A 280 -0.72 4.74 -5.47
N ALA A 281 0.51 4.35 -5.40
CA ALA A 281 1.24 4.34 -4.16
C ALA A 281 1.64 5.77 -3.82
N PHE A 282 0.93 6.33 -2.89
CA PHE A 282 1.41 7.49 -2.17
C PHE A 282 2.36 7.05 -1.07
#